data_b700999aaadd3eeed591430ee6fc695b
#
_entry.id   b700999aaadd3eeed591430ee6fc695b
#
_cell.length_a   1.000
_cell.length_b   1.000
_cell.length_c   1.000
_cell.angle_alpha   90.00
_cell.angle_beta   90.00
_cell.angle_gamma   90.00
#
_symmetry.space_group_name_H-M   'P 1'
#
loop_
_entity.id
_entity.type
_entity.pdbx_description
1 polymer ?
#
loop_
_entity_poly.entity_id
_entity_poly.type
_entity_poly.pdbx_seq_one_letter_code
_entity_poly.pdbx_strand_id
1 'polypeptide(L)'
;MTEDSAITLPRPPVVVIRNARPADLPELNRMIALLAAHHGDAADITPAKLERDLFGAMPWITALVADGDAGLIGYAILVPLYKADQGRRGMDLHHLFVADGQRGNGIGHHLVERARDIARKAGCDYLSVSAATGNSAAHRFYENMDFVPRPVTGMRYMQRLA
;
A
#
# COMPACT_ATOMS: atom_id res chain seq x y z
N MET A 1 -47.08 11.93 -27.90
CA MET A 1 -46.26 10.80 -27.42
C MET A 1 -44.88 11.36 -27.17
N THR A 2 -44.60 11.77 -25.96
CA THR A 2 -43.27 12.24 -25.51
C THR A 2 -42.53 11.04 -24.97
N GLU A 3 -41.49 10.60 -25.70
CA GLU A 3 -40.55 9.60 -25.19
C GLU A 3 -39.79 10.20 -24.00
N ASP A 4 -40.07 9.66 -22.84
CA ASP A 4 -39.36 9.94 -21.61
C ASP A 4 -37.97 9.27 -21.70
N SER A 5 -36.98 10.02 -22.21
CA SER A 5 -35.59 9.58 -22.24
C SER A 5 -35.05 9.56 -20.83
N ALA A 6 -35.16 8.41 -20.17
CA ALA A 6 -34.49 8.19 -18.88
C ALA A 6 -32.98 8.40 -19.02
N ILE A 7 -32.48 9.49 -18.46
CA ILE A 7 -31.07 9.74 -18.34
C ILE A 7 -30.48 8.77 -17.31
N THR A 8 -29.89 7.68 -17.77
CA THR A 8 -29.15 6.77 -16.88
C THR A 8 -27.86 7.48 -16.44
N LEU A 9 -27.81 7.92 -15.19
CA LEU A 9 -26.58 8.44 -14.61
C LEU A 9 -25.52 7.33 -14.60
N PRO A 10 -24.26 7.64 -14.97
CA PRO A 10 -23.20 6.65 -14.90
C PRO A 10 -23.04 6.17 -13.46
N ARG A 11 -23.02 4.85 -13.28
CA ARG A 11 -22.78 4.23 -11.98
C ARG A 11 -21.37 4.63 -11.50
N PRO A 12 -21.21 5.08 -10.23
CA PRO A 12 -19.89 5.40 -9.73
C PRO A 12 -18.98 4.17 -9.86
N PRO A 13 -17.70 4.36 -10.22
CA PRO A 13 -16.76 3.26 -10.37
C PRO A 13 -16.65 2.48 -9.05
N VAL A 14 -16.78 1.17 -9.13
CA VAL A 14 -16.65 0.28 -7.98
C VAL A 14 -15.19 -0.05 -7.79
N VAL A 15 -14.63 0.34 -6.64
CA VAL A 15 -13.26 -0.04 -6.25
C VAL A 15 -13.33 -1.02 -5.09
N VAL A 16 -12.66 -2.16 -5.23
CA VAL A 16 -12.57 -3.18 -4.20
C VAL A 16 -11.14 -3.23 -3.64
N ILE A 17 -11.00 -3.05 -2.34
CA ILE A 17 -9.72 -3.26 -1.65
C ILE A 17 -9.66 -4.72 -1.19
N ARG A 18 -8.68 -5.45 -1.69
CA ARG A 18 -8.49 -6.87 -1.43
C ARG A 18 -7.02 -7.26 -1.33
N ASN A 19 -6.75 -8.43 -0.80
CA ASN A 19 -5.40 -9.00 -0.87
C ASN A 19 -5.03 -9.27 -2.34
N ALA A 20 -3.75 -9.11 -2.65
CA ALA A 20 -3.21 -9.46 -3.95
C ALA A 20 -3.36 -10.96 -4.22
N ARG A 21 -3.47 -11.32 -5.50
CA ARG A 21 -3.56 -12.70 -6.02
C ARG A 21 -2.41 -12.91 -7.01
N PRO A 22 -2.04 -14.16 -7.32
CA PRO A 22 -1.00 -14.44 -8.32
C PRO A 22 -1.23 -13.76 -9.68
N ALA A 23 -2.48 -13.63 -10.11
CA ALA A 23 -2.85 -12.93 -11.35
C ALA A 23 -2.53 -11.43 -11.34
N ASP A 24 -2.36 -10.81 -10.16
CA ASP A 24 -2.05 -9.38 -10.03
C ASP A 24 -0.55 -9.07 -10.19
N LEU A 25 0.32 -10.08 -10.18
CA LEU A 25 1.76 -9.89 -10.13
C LEU A 25 2.32 -8.97 -11.24
N PRO A 26 1.95 -9.11 -12.52
CA PRO A 26 2.46 -8.23 -13.56
C PRO A 26 2.12 -6.75 -13.33
N GLU A 27 0.88 -6.46 -12.97
CA GLU A 27 0.40 -5.10 -12.77
C GLU A 27 0.96 -4.51 -11.46
N LEU A 28 1.01 -5.31 -10.39
CA LEU A 28 1.61 -4.92 -9.12
C LEU A 28 3.11 -4.59 -9.30
N ASN A 29 3.84 -5.42 -10.04
CA ASN A 29 5.25 -5.16 -10.36
C ASN A 29 5.42 -3.83 -11.10
N ARG A 30 4.55 -3.55 -12.08
CA ARG A 30 4.56 -2.28 -12.83
C ARG A 30 4.32 -1.08 -11.91
N MET A 31 3.34 -1.16 -11.02
CA MET A 31 3.02 -0.07 -10.09
C MET A 31 4.16 0.17 -9.08
N ILE A 32 4.82 -0.88 -8.59
CA ILE A 32 5.99 -0.77 -7.70
C ILE A 32 7.14 -0.05 -8.43
N ALA A 33 7.38 -0.40 -9.69
CA ALA A 33 8.40 0.27 -10.50
C ALA A 33 8.08 1.75 -10.73
N LEU A 34 6.81 2.10 -10.94
CA LEU A 34 6.37 3.50 -11.05
C LEU A 34 6.62 4.29 -9.76
N LEU A 35 6.34 3.71 -8.61
CA LEU A 35 6.59 4.38 -7.32
C LEU A 35 8.09 4.58 -7.09
N ALA A 36 8.93 3.59 -7.38
CA ALA A 36 10.38 3.71 -7.29
C ALA A 36 10.90 4.84 -8.19
N ALA A 37 10.48 4.88 -9.45
CA ALA A 37 10.84 5.95 -10.38
C ALA A 37 10.40 7.34 -9.89
N HIS A 38 9.23 7.44 -9.25
CA HIS A 38 8.75 8.69 -8.65
C HIS A 38 9.66 9.17 -7.51
N HIS A 39 10.28 8.25 -6.78
CA HIS A 39 11.26 8.56 -5.72
C HIS A 39 12.68 8.74 -6.25
N GLY A 40 12.92 8.59 -7.56
CA GLY A 40 14.24 8.66 -8.16
C GLY A 40 15.07 7.39 -8.00
N ASP A 41 14.45 6.30 -7.59
CA ASP A 41 15.09 5.00 -7.38
C ASP A 41 14.96 4.08 -8.60
N ALA A 42 15.94 3.20 -8.80
CA ALA A 42 15.84 2.13 -9.76
C ALA A 42 15.11 0.94 -9.13
N ALA A 43 14.05 0.46 -9.79
CA ALA A 43 13.34 -0.73 -9.33
C ALA A 43 14.06 -1.99 -9.81
N ASP A 44 14.47 -2.85 -8.88
CA ASP A 44 15.04 -4.18 -9.13
C ASP A 44 14.02 -5.30 -8.81
N ILE A 45 12.76 -4.95 -8.79
CA ILE A 45 11.66 -5.87 -8.53
C ILE A 45 11.30 -6.65 -9.81
N THR A 46 10.96 -7.92 -9.63
CA THR A 46 10.47 -8.79 -10.72
C THR A 46 9.22 -9.55 -10.25
N PRO A 47 8.36 -10.01 -11.17
CA PRO A 47 7.22 -10.85 -10.80
C PRO A 47 7.63 -12.10 -10.02
N ALA A 48 8.77 -12.73 -10.34
CA ALA A 48 9.28 -13.89 -9.63
C ALA A 48 9.67 -13.59 -8.17
N LYS A 49 10.29 -12.41 -7.92
CA LYS A 49 10.59 -11.95 -6.55
C LYS A 49 9.31 -11.72 -5.76
N LEU A 50 8.32 -11.06 -6.37
CA LEU A 50 7.01 -10.84 -5.74
C LEU A 50 6.28 -12.14 -5.46
N GLU A 51 6.28 -13.09 -6.40
CA GLU A 51 5.65 -14.39 -6.23
C GLU A 51 6.24 -15.14 -5.03
N ARG A 52 7.58 -15.18 -4.94
CA ARG A 52 8.28 -15.78 -3.80
C ARG A 52 7.87 -15.17 -2.48
N ASP A 53 7.84 -13.84 -2.41
CA ASP A 53 7.68 -13.09 -1.16
C ASP A 53 6.22 -12.91 -0.73
N LEU A 54 5.27 -13.02 -1.66
CA LEU A 54 3.83 -12.95 -1.38
C LEU A 54 3.17 -14.35 -1.23
N PHE A 55 3.60 -15.32 -2.04
CA PHE A 55 2.89 -16.59 -2.20
C PHE A 55 3.79 -17.82 -2.04
N GLY A 56 5.08 -17.65 -1.81
CA GLY A 56 6.02 -18.75 -1.60
C GLY A 56 5.78 -19.51 -0.30
N ALA A 57 6.61 -20.50 -0.05
CA ALA A 57 6.49 -21.36 1.13
C ALA A 57 6.60 -20.62 2.47
N MET A 58 7.33 -19.49 2.48
CA MET A 58 7.42 -18.56 3.60
C MET A 58 7.16 -17.13 3.10
N PRO A 59 5.90 -16.70 3.02
CA PRO A 59 5.58 -15.35 2.61
C PRO A 59 6.26 -14.33 3.55
N TRP A 60 6.93 -13.33 2.96
CA TRP A 60 7.68 -12.33 3.69
C TRP A 60 6.92 -11.03 3.89
N ILE A 61 6.03 -10.72 2.94
CA ILE A 61 5.23 -9.50 2.90
C ILE A 61 3.77 -9.81 2.61
N THR A 62 2.92 -8.84 2.86
CA THR A 62 1.51 -8.86 2.44
C THR A 62 1.26 -7.70 1.48
N ALA A 63 0.56 -7.94 0.38
CA ALA A 63 0.14 -6.90 -0.53
C ALA A 63 -1.39 -6.76 -0.57
N LEU A 64 -1.85 -5.52 -0.51
CA LEU A 64 -3.21 -5.11 -0.80
C LEU A 64 -3.25 -4.45 -2.17
N VAL A 65 -4.34 -4.62 -2.88
CA VAL A 65 -4.60 -3.96 -4.15
C VAL A 65 -5.94 -3.25 -4.13
N ALA A 66 -6.01 -2.12 -4.81
CA ALA A 66 -7.24 -1.44 -5.14
C ALA A 66 -7.64 -1.83 -6.57
N ASP A 67 -8.64 -2.68 -6.67
CA ASP A 67 -9.12 -3.26 -7.92
C ASP A 67 -10.31 -2.44 -8.41
N GLY A 68 -10.10 -1.70 -9.49
CA GLY A 68 -11.12 -0.87 -10.15
C GLY A 68 -11.70 -1.57 -11.38
N ASP A 69 -12.68 -0.93 -12.02
CA ASP A 69 -13.38 -1.50 -13.18
C ASP A 69 -12.46 -1.80 -14.38
N ALA A 70 -11.38 -1.04 -14.55
CA ALA A 70 -10.41 -1.19 -15.64
C ALA A 70 -9.07 -1.83 -15.21
N GLY A 71 -8.98 -2.38 -14.03
CA GLY A 71 -7.77 -2.99 -13.47
C GLY A 71 -7.29 -2.35 -12.17
N LEU A 72 -6.08 -2.67 -11.76
CA LEU A 72 -5.54 -2.18 -10.50
C LEU A 72 -5.19 -0.69 -10.57
N ILE A 73 -5.62 0.07 -9.58
CA ILE A 73 -5.44 1.52 -9.49
C ILE A 73 -4.65 1.97 -8.26
N GLY A 74 -4.20 1.05 -7.45
CA GLY A 74 -3.38 1.31 -6.29
C GLY A 74 -2.98 0.04 -5.55
N TYR A 75 -2.03 0.15 -4.64
CA TYR A 75 -1.60 -0.94 -3.79
C TYR A 75 -1.01 -0.45 -2.47
N ALA A 76 -0.91 -1.36 -1.51
CA ALA A 76 -0.12 -1.19 -0.31
C ALA A 76 0.71 -2.47 -0.04
N ILE A 77 1.94 -2.29 0.44
CA ILE A 77 2.81 -3.37 0.92
C ILE A 77 2.93 -3.27 2.43
N LEU A 78 2.71 -4.36 3.13
CA LEU A 78 2.80 -4.49 4.58
C LEU A 78 3.95 -5.40 4.96
N VAL A 79 4.74 -4.99 5.95
CA VAL A 79 5.89 -5.73 6.48
C VAL A 79 5.72 -5.89 7.99
N PRO A 80 5.78 -7.12 8.54
CA PRO A 80 5.73 -7.33 9.98
C PRO A 80 6.93 -6.70 10.70
N LEU A 81 6.67 -6.13 11.87
CA LEU A 81 7.66 -5.58 12.78
C LEU A 81 7.53 -6.20 14.17
N TYR A 82 8.62 -6.19 14.92
CA TYR A 82 8.63 -6.70 16.28
C TYR A 82 9.53 -5.85 17.19
N LYS A 83 9.01 -5.48 18.35
CA LYS A 83 9.77 -4.84 19.44
C LYS A 83 10.03 -5.86 20.54
N ALA A 84 11.22 -6.42 20.56
CA ALA A 84 11.58 -7.53 21.44
C ALA A 84 11.55 -7.17 22.93
N ASP A 85 11.99 -5.96 23.27
CA ASP A 85 12.00 -5.42 24.64
C ASP A 85 10.59 -5.24 25.24
N GLN A 86 9.59 -5.10 24.38
CA GLN A 86 8.20 -4.90 24.78
C GLN A 86 7.30 -6.10 24.45
N GLY A 87 7.81 -7.10 23.73
CA GLY A 87 7.02 -8.24 23.24
C GLY A 87 5.88 -7.82 22.31
N ARG A 88 6.05 -6.72 21.56
CA ARG A 88 4.99 -6.13 20.73
C ARG A 88 5.16 -6.42 19.25
N ARG A 89 4.07 -6.84 18.63
CA ARG A 89 3.96 -6.92 17.18
C ARG A 89 3.57 -5.56 16.60
N GLY A 90 4.17 -5.21 15.49
CA GLY A 90 3.78 -4.07 14.68
C GLY A 90 3.62 -4.45 13.22
N MET A 91 3.06 -3.55 12.44
CA MET A 91 2.99 -3.66 10.99
C MET A 91 3.51 -2.37 10.38
N ASP A 92 4.37 -2.47 9.39
CA ASP A 92 4.85 -1.32 8.61
C ASP A 92 4.07 -1.23 7.31
N LEU A 93 3.48 -0.07 7.06
CA LEU A 93 2.94 0.30 5.76
C LEU A 93 4.13 0.75 4.90
N HIS A 94 4.81 -0.23 4.31
CA HIS A 94 6.08 -0.04 3.62
C HIS A 94 5.94 0.73 2.31
N HIS A 95 4.89 0.45 1.54
CA HIS A 95 4.50 1.18 0.34
C HIS A 95 3.01 1.49 0.37
N LEU A 96 2.66 2.68 -0.11
CA LEU A 96 1.30 3.10 -0.42
C LEU A 96 1.31 3.86 -1.74
N PHE A 97 0.60 3.37 -2.72
CA PHE A 97 0.53 3.95 -4.06
C PHE A 97 -0.91 4.01 -4.56
N VAL A 98 -1.26 5.13 -5.15
CA VAL A 98 -2.50 5.33 -5.91
C VAL A 98 -2.11 5.92 -7.27
N ALA A 99 -2.61 5.33 -8.35
CA ALA A 99 -2.30 5.75 -9.71
C ALA A 99 -2.71 7.21 -9.96
N ASP A 100 -1.97 7.87 -10.85
CA ASP A 100 -2.31 9.22 -11.28
C ASP A 100 -3.72 9.26 -11.88
N GLY A 101 -4.46 10.33 -11.59
CA GLY A 101 -5.87 10.46 -11.99
C GLY A 101 -6.86 9.74 -11.08
N GLN A 102 -6.41 8.83 -10.22
CA GLN A 102 -7.25 8.13 -9.23
C GLN A 102 -7.08 8.70 -7.81
N ARG A 103 -6.14 9.62 -7.61
CA ARG A 103 -5.91 10.31 -6.34
C ARG A 103 -7.07 11.25 -6.00
N GLY A 104 -7.31 11.48 -4.72
CA GLY A 104 -8.40 12.36 -4.24
C GLY A 104 -9.77 11.66 -4.14
N ASN A 105 -9.87 10.38 -4.49
CA ASN A 105 -11.11 9.58 -4.43
C ASN A 105 -11.18 8.66 -3.20
N GLY A 106 -10.34 8.88 -2.19
CA GLY A 106 -10.35 8.11 -0.95
C GLY A 106 -9.70 6.72 -1.03
N ILE A 107 -9.09 6.34 -2.16
CA ILE A 107 -8.49 5.01 -2.36
C ILE A 107 -7.35 4.77 -1.37
N GLY A 108 -6.46 5.75 -1.19
CA GLY A 108 -5.39 5.67 -0.20
C GLY A 108 -5.91 5.50 1.22
N HIS A 109 -6.98 6.19 1.57
CA HIS A 109 -7.68 6.05 2.85
C HIS A 109 -8.18 4.60 3.06
N HIS A 110 -8.87 4.04 2.07
CA HIS A 110 -9.38 2.67 2.14
C HIS A 110 -8.27 1.62 2.21
N LEU A 111 -7.16 1.82 1.50
CA LEU A 111 -5.97 0.95 1.61
C LEU A 111 -5.39 0.96 3.03
N VAL A 112 -5.27 2.14 3.66
CA VAL A 112 -4.78 2.27 5.04
C VAL A 112 -5.75 1.64 6.03
N GLU A 113 -7.07 1.85 5.89
CA GLU A 113 -8.06 1.20 6.76
C GLU A 113 -7.98 -0.32 6.67
N ARG A 114 -7.84 -0.86 5.45
CA ARG A 114 -7.67 -2.30 5.27
C ARG A 114 -6.36 -2.81 5.89
N ALA A 115 -5.27 -2.03 5.79
CA ALA A 115 -4.00 -2.34 6.43
C ALA A 115 -4.14 -2.39 7.97
N ARG A 116 -4.88 -1.45 8.57
CA ARG A 116 -5.21 -1.46 10.00
C ARG A 116 -5.95 -2.72 10.42
N ASP A 117 -6.93 -3.15 9.62
CA ASP A 117 -7.69 -4.38 9.90
C ASP A 117 -6.82 -5.62 9.85
N ILE A 118 -5.90 -5.71 8.88
CA ILE A 118 -4.93 -6.80 8.79
C ILE A 118 -4.00 -6.80 10.00
N ALA A 119 -3.47 -5.64 10.37
CA ALA A 119 -2.60 -5.50 11.52
C ALA A 119 -3.30 -5.92 12.82
N ARG A 120 -4.54 -5.47 13.05
CA ARG A 120 -5.35 -5.87 14.21
C ARG A 120 -5.59 -7.37 14.25
N LYS A 121 -5.95 -7.99 13.12
CA LYS A 121 -6.16 -9.45 13.01
C LYS A 121 -4.88 -10.25 13.25
N ALA A 122 -3.72 -9.69 12.91
CA ALA A 122 -2.42 -10.28 13.21
C ALA A 122 -1.96 -10.06 14.66
N GLY A 123 -2.75 -9.40 15.50
CA GLY A 123 -2.41 -9.09 16.87
C GLY A 123 -1.33 -8.01 17.01
N CYS A 124 -1.28 -7.07 16.05
CA CYS A 124 -0.36 -5.95 16.13
C CYS A 124 -0.91 -4.84 17.03
N ASP A 125 -0.02 -4.24 17.80
CA ASP A 125 -0.34 -3.11 18.69
C ASP A 125 -0.24 -1.77 17.98
N TYR A 126 0.46 -1.71 16.85
CA TYR A 126 0.67 -0.48 16.10
C TYR A 126 0.86 -0.72 14.60
N LEU A 127 0.54 0.30 13.82
CA LEU A 127 0.88 0.44 12.40
C LEU A 127 1.85 1.62 12.27
N SER A 128 2.94 1.44 11.55
CA SER A 128 3.90 2.50 11.24
C SER A 128 3.95 2.79 9.76
N VAL A 129 4.41 3.96 9.41
CA VAL A 129 4.70 4.37 8.04
C VAL A 129 5.83 5.38 8.05
N SER A 130 6.68 5.35 7.06
CA SER A 130 7.73 6.35 6.86
C SER A 130 7.44 7.17 5.61
N ALA A 131 7.68 8.47 5.69
CA ALA A 131 7.61 9.38 4.56
C ALA A 131 8.86 10.26 4.54
N ALA A 132 9.33 10.61 3.34
CA ALA A 132 10.46 11.52 3.18
C ALA A 132 10.17 12.87 3.84
N THR A 133 11.16 13.48 4.46
CA THR A 133 11.02 14.73 5.21
C THR A 133 10.38 15.84 4.39
N GLY A 134 10.69 15.94 3.09
CA GLY A 134 10.12 16.94 2.17
C GLY A 134 8.75 16.60 1.58
N ASN A 135 8.20 15.41 1.86
CA ASN A 135 6.91 14.99 1.31
C ASN A 135 5.74 15.50 2.18
N SER A 136 5.47 16.80 2.10
CA SER A 136 4.44 17.46 2.91
C SER A 136 3.02 16.92 2.64
N ALA A 137 2.74 16.47 1.42
CA ALA A 137 1.44 15.90 1.08
C ALA A 137 1.22 14.56 1.81
N ALA A 138 2.23 13.69 1.86
CA ALA A 138 2.18 12.45 2.63
C ALA A 138 2.06 12.71 4.13
N HIS A 139 2.80 13.68 4.67
CA HIS A 139 2.69 14.06 6.09
C HIS A 139 1.26 14.44 6.45
N ARG A 140 0.64 15.35 5.69
CA ARG A 140 -0.75 15.77 5.92
C ARG A 140 -1.72 14.59 5.80
N PHE A 141 -1.52 13.72 4.81
CA PHE A 141 -2.36 12.54 4.62
C PHE A 141 -2.32 11.62 5.83
N TYR A 142 -1.13 11.29 6.34
CA TYR A 142 -1.02 10.39 7.49
C TYR A 142 -1.50 11.02 8.80
N GLU A 143 -1.22 12.30 9.02
CA GLU A 143 -1.71 13.02 10.20
C GLU A 143 -3.24 13.11 10.20
N ASN A 144 -3.87 13.33 9.04
CA ASN A 144 -5.34 13.29 8.88
C ASN A 144 -5.93 11.89 9.09
N MET A 145 -5.11 10.86 9.06
CA MET A 145 -5.49 9.48 9.38
C MET A 145 -5.04 9.05 10.79
N ASP A 146 -4.83 10.01 11.69
CA ASP A 146 -4.49 9.79 13.10
C ASP A 146 -3.12 9.13 13.33
N PHE A 147 -2.20 9.20 12.36
CA PHE A 147 -0.81 8.86 12.62
C PHE A 147 -0.12 10.01 13.36
N VAL A 148 0.56 9.68 14.45
CA VAL A 148 1.31 10.65 15.25
C VAL A 148 2.75 10.70 14.74
N PRO A 149 3.24 11.86 14.28
CA PRO A 149 4.61 11.98 13.77
C PRO A 149 5.63 11.71 14.88
N ARG A 150 6.64 10.91 14.57
CA ARG A 150 7.76 10.60 15.45
C ARG A 150 9.06 10.71 14.67
N PRO A 151 10.01 11.56 15.10
CA PRO A 151 11.32 11.63 14.48
C PRO A 151 12.04 10.28 14.55
N VAL A 152 12.67 9.89 13.45
CA VAL A 152 13.57 8.73 13.44
C VAL A 152 14.94 9.22 13.88
N THR A 153 15.49 8.63 14.95
CA THR A 153 16.78 8.98 15.52
C THR A 153 17.74 7.78 15.46
N GLY A 154 19.03 8.08 15.38
CA GLY A 154 20.08 7.08 15.36
C GLY A 154 20.64 6.80 13.96
N MET A 155 21.70 6.01 13.96
CA MET A 155 22.37 5.57 12.72
C MET A 155 21.89 4.17 12.35
N ARG A 156 21.57 3.97 11.07
CA ARG A 156 21.28 2.66 10.52
C ARG A 156 22.49 2.12 9.79
N TYR A 157 22.93 0.93 10.18
CA TYR A 157 24.03 0.23 9.54
C TYR A 157 23.47 -0.87 8.63
N MET A 158 24.02 -0.97 7.44
CA MET A 158 23.61 -1.96 6.45
C MET A 158 24.83 -2.74 5.96
N GLN A 159 24.70 -4.04 5.82
CA GLN A 159 25.71 -4.92 5.21
C GLN A 159 25.03 -5.70 4.07
N ARG A 160 25.62 -5.65 2.90
CA ARG A 160 25.17 -6.46 1.77
C ARG A 160 25.56 -7.91 2.03
N LEU A 161 24.61 -8.81 1.93
CA LEU A 161 24.86 -10.25 1.97
C LEU A 161 25.04 -10.77 0.53
N ALA A 162 26.08 -11.52 0.31
CA ALA A 162 26.40 -12.05 -1.02
C ALA A 162 25.41 -13.14 -1.44
#